data_c4a5fc72312a8ba1f7409784b3c2e6d6
#
_entry.id   c4a5fc72312a8ba1f7409784b3c2e6d6
#
_cell.length_a   1.000
_cell.length_b   1.000
_cell.length_c   1.000
_cell.angle_alpha   90.00
_cell.angle_beta   90.00
_cell.angle_gamma   90.00
#
_symmetry.space_group_name_H-M   'P 1'
#
loop_
_entity.id
_entity.type
_entity.pdbx_description
1 polymer ?
#
loop_
_entity_poly.entity_id
_entity_poly.type
_entity_poly.pdbx_seq_one_letter_code
_entity_poly.pdbx_strand_id
1 'polypeptide(L)'
;MSSQKLNLLSFSGNIRTLHLTWMAFFITFVVWFNHAPLMVAIRDTLGLTDQQVKTLLILNVALTIPARIVVGMLVDKYGPKIMFSMLLGISSFICFFFALADNFQQMAAARFMLGFVGAGFVIGIRMISEWFPAKQVGLAEGIYGGWGNFGSAAAAMSLPTLALIYGGDDGWRYAIGTTGAIALVYAFIYYNSVSDTPKGSTYFKPKKSGAMEVTSKGDFFLYIIMSVPLYAALALLAWKLSPSGVSLLSQNITYAIYLGLIALFAYQVYHIYQVNKDIFTTEVPEIHRYKFKQVAVLDLAYLATFGSELAVVSMLPLFFSDTFNITPVQAGLLASGYAFMNLVSRPIGGLFSDKWGRKRTLTICIAGLAVGYVVLGMITPEWFLVFAVLATMACSFFVQAGEGAVFAVVPLVQRRLTGQIAGMAGAYGNVGAVTFLTVLSLVTPQTFFFVIAGTAVVALIAVQFMDEPRGQMAEILPDGTVQMIDIH
;
A
#
# COMPACT_ATOMS: atom_id res chain seq x y z
N MET A 1 -8.74 15.86 30.06
CA MET A 1 -8.02 16.65 29.02
C MET A 1 -8.93 16.79 27.82
N SER A 2 -9.26 18.02 27.41
CA SER A 2 -10.12 18.30 26.27
C SER A 2 -9.49 17.68 25.00
N SER A 3 -10.28 16.98 24.20
CA SER A 3 -9.87 16.51 22.87
C SER A 3 -9.52 17.74 22.02
N GLN A 4 -8.25 18.13 21.98
CA GLN A 4 -7.81 19.16 21.05
C GLN A 4 -8.15 18.69 19.64
N LYS A 5 -9.06 19.40 19.00
CA LYS A 5 -9.37 19.19 17.57
C LYS A 5 -8.07 19.40 16.77
N LEU A 6 -7.74 18.47 15.87
CA LEU A 6 -6.61 18.64 14.95
C LEU A 6 -6.84 19.88 14.10
N ASN A 7 -6.00 20.90 14.28
CA ASN A 7 -6.04 22.09 13.43
C ASN A 7 -5.15 21.85 12.20
N LEU A 8 -5.75 21.28 11.15
CA LEU A 8 -5.04 20.96 9.89
C LEU A 8 -4.50 22.19 9.13
N LEU A 9 -4.88 23.40 9.51
CA LEU A 9 -4.31 24.63 8.93
C LEU A 9 -3.02 25.06 9.64
N SER A 10 -2.67 24.43 10.76
CA SER A 10 -1.43 24.71 11.47
C SER A 10 -0.23 24.11 10.74
N PHE A 11 0.91 24.78 10.80
CA PHE A 11 2.20 24.25 10.33
C PHE A 11 3.23 24.21 11.48
N SER A 12 2.81 23.61 12.62
CA SER A 12 3.62 23.48 13.82
C SER A 12 3.45 22.10 14.48
N GLY A 13 4.42 21.68 15.27
CA GLY A 13 4.37 20.43 16.05
C GLY A 13 4.07 19.19 15.22
N ASN A 14 3.14 18.36 15.69
CA ASN A 14 2.72 17.12 15.04
C ASN A 14 2.03 17.35 13.68
N ILE A 15 1.28 18.45 13.52
CA ILE A 15 0.63 18.79 12.25
C ILE A 15 1.65 19.12 11.17
N ARG A 16 2.75 19.83 11.51
CA ARG A 16 3.85 20.06 10.56
C ARG A 16 4.46 18.72 10.10
N THR A 17 4.71 17.80 11.02
CA THR A 17 5.25 16.48 10.69
C THR A 17 4.28 15.70 9.79
N LEU A 18 2.96 15.75 10.09
CA LEU A 18 1.94 15.16 9.23
C LEU A 18 2.00 15.72 7.81
N HIS A 19 2.05 17.07 7.67
CA HIS A 19 2.10 17.70 6.34
C HIS A 19 3.36 17.33 5.55
N LEU A 20 4.52 17.35 6.18
CA LEU A 20 5.76 16.95 5.53
C LEU A 20 5.74 15.46 5.13
N THR A 21 5.13 14.61 5.96
CA THR A 21 5.11 13.16 5.72
C THR A 21 4.10 12.75 4.65
N TRP A 22 2.87 13.31 4.64
CA TRP A 22 1.94 13.00 3.56
C TRP A 22 2.42 13.58 2.22
N MET A 23 3.10 14.71 2.20
CA MET A 23 3.70 15.25 0.98
C MET A 23 4.82 14.32 0.44
N ALA A 24 5.66 13.77 1.33
CA ALA A 24 6.64 12.75 0.94
C ALA A 24 5.95 11.55 0.28
N PHE A 25 4.86 11.07 0.86
CA PHE A 25 4.08 9.95 0.32
C PHE A 25 3.36 10.31 -0.99
N PHE A 26 2.82 11.52 -1.10
CA PHE A 26 2.25 12.04 -2.35
C PHE A 26 3.29 12.00 -3.49
N ILE A 27 4.51 12.46 -3.24
CA ILE A 27 5.58 12.43 -4.24
C ILE A 27 5.94 10.98 -4.61
N THR A 28 5.97 10.05 -3.64
CA THR A 28 6.20 8.63 -3.96
C THR A 28 5.11 8.07 -4.85
N PHE A 29 3.85 8.45 -4.65
CA PHE A 29 2.74 8.02 -5.51
C PHE A 29 2.80 8.65 -6.90
N VAL A 30 3.20 9.91 -7.01
CA VAL A 30 3.46 10.53 -8.32
C VAL A 30 4.53 9.74 -9.07
N VAL A 31 5.67 9.43 -8.44
CA VAL A 31 6.75 8.64 -9.04
C VAL A 31 6.31 7.21 -9.36
N TRP A 32 5.53 6.59 -8.49
CA TRP A 32 5.08 5.21 -8.68
C TRP A 32 4.13 5.05 -9.86
N PHE A 33 3.26 6.03 -10.07
CA PHE A 33 2.23 5.99 -11.11
C PHE A 33 2.49 6.92 -12.30
N ASN A 34 3.66 7.56 -12.40
CA ASN A 34 3.99 8.51 -13.47
C ASN A 34 3.92 7.92 -14.89
N HIS A 35 4.11 6.62 -15.04
CA HIS A 35 4.03 5.94 -16.35
C HIS A 35 2.60 5.78 -16.86
N ALA A 36 1.64 5.57 -15.95
CA ALA A 36 0.28 5.21 -16.33
C ALA A 36 -0.38 6.24 -17.27
N PRO A 37 -0.39 7.55 -16.96
CA PRO A 37 -0.98 8.56 -17.84
C PRO A 37 -0.16 8.82 -19.12
N LEU A 38 1.10 8.41 -19.15
CA LEU A 38 2.02 8.57 -20.28
C LEU A 38 2.15 7.30 -21.14
N MET A 39 1.41 6.23 -20.76
CA MET A 39 1.61 4.90 -21.35
C MET A 39 1.33 4.87 -22.86
N VAL A 40 0.41 5.67 -23.38
CA VAL A 40 0.15 5.77 -24.81
C VAL A 40 1.39 6.32 -25.53
N ALA A 41 1.95 7.43 -25.05
CA ALA A 41 3.16 8.02 -25.62
C ALA A 41 4.36 7.07 -25.53
N ILE A 42 4.54 6.40 -24.38
CA ILE A 42 5.60 5.39 -24.17
C ILE A 42 5.44 4.22 -25.15
N ARG A 43 4.23 3.68 -25.27
CA ARG A 43 3.93 2.58 -26.19
C ARG A 43 4.25 2.94 -27.64
N ASP A 44 3.79 4.11 -28.07
CA ASP A 44 3.94 4.54 -29.45
C ASP A 44 5.42 4.87 -29.79
N THR A 45 6.16 5.51 -28.87
CA THR A 45 7.58 5.82 -29.04
C THR A 45 8.46 4.57 -29.11
N LEU A 46 8.17 3.57 -28.27
CA LEU A 46 8.99 2.35 -28.16
C LEU A 46 8.42 1.16 -28.95
N GLY A 47 7.27 1.33 -29.62
CA GLY A 47 6.62 0.25 -30.38
C GLY A 47 6.19 -0.93 -29.52
N LEU A 48 5.70 -0.68 -28.29
CA LEU A 48 5.34 -1.75 -27.36
C LEU A 48 4.01 -2.41 -27.75
N THR A 49 3.96 -3.74 -27.59
CA THR A 49 2.72 -4.50 -27.73
C THR A 49 1.80 -4.30 -26.52
N ASP A 50 0.49 -4.57 -26.68
CA ASP A 50 -0.47 -4.51 -25.58
C ASP A 50 -0.10 -5.45 -24.42
N GLN A 51 0.48 -6.60 -24.71
CA GLN A 51 0.97 -7.53 -23.70
C GLN A 51 2.14 -6.96 -22.91
N GLN A 52 3.07 -6.28 -23.58
CA GLN A 52 4.19 -5.60 -22.92
C GLN A 52 3.70 -4.47 -22.03
N VAL A 53 2.73 -3.68 -22.47
CA VAL A 53 2.09 -2.63 -21.66
C VAL A 53 1.46 -3.23 -20.38
N LYS A 54 0.63 -4.28 -20.51
CA LYS A 54 0.03 -4.98 -19.38
C LYS A 54 1.08 -5.55 -18.41
N THR A 55 2.19 -6.04 -18.96
CA THR A 55 3.31 -6.55 -18.15
C THR A 55 3.96 -5.44 -17.31
N LEU A 56 4.17 -4.26 -17.87
CA LEU A 56 4.70 -3.12 -17.12
C LEU A 56 3.80 -2.73 -15.93
N LEU A 57 2.47 -2.81 -16.08
CA LEU A 57 1.52 -2.53 -15.00
C LEU A 57 1.66 -3.53 -13.84
N ILE A 58 1.82 -4.82 -14.15
CA ILE A 58 2.01 -5.85 -13.11
C ILE A 58 3.37 -5.69 -12.43
N LEU A 59 4.44 -5.46 -13.20
CA LEU A 59 5.80 -5.26 -12.67
C LEU A 59 5.86 -4.09 -11.69
N ASN A 60 5.10 -3.04 -11.92
CA ASN A 60 5.04 -1.86 -11.07
C ASN A 60 4.66 -2.14 -9.60
N VAL A 61 3.88 -3.18 -9.35
CA VAL A 61 3.40 -3.51 -7.99
C VAL A 61 4.12 -4.71 -7.37
N ALA A 62 4.88 -5.46 -8.15
CA ALA A 62 5.43 -6.75 -7.74
C ALA A 62 6.50 -6.63 -6.64
N LEU A 63 7.50 -5.78 -6.85
CA LEU A 63 8.59 -5.59 -5.88
C LEU A 63 8.10 -4.94 -4.58
N THR A 64 6.95 -4.28 -4.60
CA THR A 64 6.35 -3.67 -3.41
C THR A 64 6.04 -4.71 -2.32
N ILE A 65 5.72 -5.96 -2.71
CA ILE A 65 5.44 -7.04 -1.74
C ILE A 65 6.62 -7.26 -0.79
N PRO A 66 7.81 -7.69 -1.25
CA PRO A 66 8.95 -7.85 -0.36
C PRO A 66 9.48 -6.53 0.19
N ALA A 67 9.39 -5.44 -0.59
CA ALA A 67 9.88 -4.13 -0.17
C ALA A 67 9.16 -3.61 1.08
N ARG A 68 7.85 -3.75 1.20
CA ARG A 68 7.09 -3.31 2.38
C ARG A 68 7.50 -4.07 3.64
N ILE A 69 7.79 -5.36 3.54
CA ILE A 69 8.25 -6.16 4.68
C ILE A 69 9.64 -5.73 5.10
N VAL A 70 10.58 -5.65 4.15
CA VAL A 70 11.98 -5.27 4.43
C VAL A 70 12.05 -3.84 4.98
N VAL A 71 11.37 -2.90 4.33
CA VAL A 71 11.33 -1.50 4.77
C VAL A 71 10.63 -1.37 6.12
N GLY A 72 9.60 -2.18 6.41
CA GLY A 72 8.96 -2.22 7.72
C GLY A 72 9.93 -2.60 8.84
N MET A 73 10.78 -3.61 8.61
CA MET A 73 11.84 -3.96 9.56
C MET A 73 12.92 -2.89 9.68
N LEU A 74 13.29 -2.28 8.56
CA LEU A 74 14.34 -1.24 8.53
C LEU A 74 13.86 0.06 9.18
N VAL A 75 12.62 0.47 8.96
CA VAL A 75 12.09 1.69 9.58
C VAL A 75 12.00 1.56 11.10
N ASP A 76 11.59 0.40 11.60
CA ASP A 76 11.57 0.15 13.04
C ASP A 76 12.97 0.22 13.66
N LYS A 77 14.01 -0.14 12.91
CA LYS A 77 15.42 -0.12 13.37
C LYS A 77 16.09 1.24 13.23
N TYR A 78 15.94 1.89 12.07
CA TYR A 78 16.71 3.09 11.69
C TYR A 78 15.94 4.41 11.82
N GLY A 79 14.63 4.34 11.94
CA GLY A 79 13.74 5.50 12.05
C GLY A 79 13.19 6.00 10.71
N PRO A 80 12.01 6.62 10.73
CA PRO A 80 11.31 7.03 9.51
C PRO A 80 11.97 8.21 8.79
N LYS A 81 12.65 9.12 9.48
CA LYS A 81 13.36 10.26 8.88
C LYS A 81 14.36 9.81 7.81
N ILE A 82 15.30 8.94 8.20
CA ILE A 82 16.36 8.45 7.30
C ILE A 82 15.75 7.57 6.21
N MET A 83 14.85 6.66 6.58
CA MET A 83 14.27 5.70 5.66
C MET A 83 13.46 6.36 4.55
N PHE A 84 12.67 7.40 4.86
CA PHE A 84 11.88 8.09 3.84
C PHE A 84 12.75 8.91 2.89
N SER A 85 13.76 9.60 3.45
CA SER A 85 14.70 10.37 2.63
C SER A 85 15.50 9.48 1.68
N MET A 86 15.97 8.32 2.14
CA MET A 86 16.66 7.33 1.31
C MET A 86 15.73 6.77 0.22
N LEU A 87 14.48 6.42 0.57
CA LEU A 87 13.52 5.89 -0.39
C LEU A 87 13.25 6.89 -1.52
N LEU A 88 13.02 8.16 -1.20
CA LEU A 88 12.83 9.23 -2.19
C LEU A 88 14.07 9.43 -3.09
N GLY A 89 15.28 9.45 -2.47
CA GLY A 89 16.53 9.60 -3.21
C GLY A 89 16.79 8.45 -4.18
N ILE A 90 16.65 7.20 -3.73
CA ILE A 90 16.84 6.03 -4.58
C ILE A 90 15.78 6.01 -5.70
N SER A 91 14.52 6.33 -5.40
CA SER A 91 13.45 6.38 -6.41
C SER A 91 13.75 7.39 -7.52
N SER A 92 14.35 8.53 -7.16
CA SER A 92 14.76 9.54 -8.14
C SER A 92 15.72 8.97 -9.18
N PHE A 93 16.78 8.27 -8.74
CA PHE A 93 17.76 7.69 -9.67
C PHE A 93 17.13 6.62 -10.56
N ILE A 94 16.26 5.77 -10.02
CA ILE A 94 15.56 4.75 -10.83
C ILE A 94 14.58 5.42 -11.79
N CYS A 95 13.96 6.53 -11.40
CA CYS A 95 13.08 7.31 -12.26
C CYS A 95 13.84 7.89 -13.46
N PHE A 96 15.06 8.40 -13.26
CA PHE A 96 15.93 8.83 -14.37
C PHE A 96 16.32 7.66 -15.28
N PHE A 97 16.65 6.49 -14.72
CA PHE A 97 16.90 5.30 -15.50
C PHE A 97 15.66 4.90 -16.35
N PHE A 98 14.47 4.98 -15.77
CA PHE A 98 13.22 4.74 -16.49
C PHE A 98 13.01 5.75 -17.64
N ALA A 99 13.28 7.04 -17.39
CA ALA A 99 13.18 8.09 -18.42
C ALA A 99 14.16 7.88 -19.59
N LEU A 100 15.30 7.25 -19.34
CA LEU A 100 16.35 6.98 -20.34
C LEU A 100 16.20 5.61 -21.03
N ALA A 101 15.17 4.83 -20.69
CA ALA A 101 14.99 3.49 -21.25
C ALA A 101 14.62 3.56 -22.75
N ASP A 102 15.33 2.79 -23.60
CA ASP A 102 15.16 2.77 -25.05
C ASP A 102 14.51 1.48 -25.58
N ASN A 103 14.25 0.53 -24.71
CA ASN A 103 13.63 -0.74 -25.07
C ASN A 103 12.79 -1.31 -23.91
N PHE A 104 11.95 -2.31 -24.23
CA PHE A 104 11.05 -2.94 -23.28
C PHE A 104 11.78 -3.54 -22.07
N GLN A 105 12.94 -4.18 -22.27
CA GLN A 105 13.68 -4.83 -21.17
C GLN A 105 14.18 -3.83 -20.13
N GLN A 106 14.75 -2.71 -20.60
CA GLN A 106 15.20 -1.62 -19.71
C GLN A 106 14.00 -1.01 -18.99
N MET A 107 12.89 -0.80 -19.70
CA MET A 107 11.66 -0.27 -19.12
C MET A 107 11.07 -1.22 -18.08
N ALA A 108 11.01 -2.52 -18.38
CA ALA A 108 10.54 -3.55 -17.46
C ALA A 108 11.40 -3.63 -16.19
N ALA A 109 12.74 -3.58 -16.35
CA ALA A 109 13.66 -3.56 -15.23
C ALA A 109 13.47 -2.31 -14.35
N ALA A 110 13.36 -1.12 -14.96
CA ALA A 110 13.13 0.13 -14.24
C ALA A 110 11.78 0.13 -13.50
N ARG A 111 10.70 -0.34 -14.14
CA ARG A 111 9.38 -0.42 -13.51
C ARG A 111 9.35 -1.43 -12.36
N PHE A 112 9.99 -2.59 -12.54
CA PHE A 112 10.12 -3.55 -11.45
C PHE A 112 10.87 -2.95 -10.26
N MET A 113 12.02 -2.31 -10.49
CA MET A 113 12.78 -1.64 -9.44
C MET A 113 11.98 -0.52 -8.76
N LEU A 114 11.25 0.33 -9.53
CA LEU A 114 10.41 1.38 -8.96
C LEU A 114 9.28 0.86 -8.07
N GLY A 115 8.91 -0.41 -8.18
CA GLY A 115 7.92 -1.03 -7.29
C GLY A 115 8.26 -0.91 -5.81
N PHE A 116 9.55 -0.75 -5.42
CA PHE A 116 9.92 -0.56 -4.01
C PHE A 116 9.42 0.76 -3.42
N VAL A 117 9.11 1.75 -4.25
CA VAL A 117 8.61 3.08 -3.85
C VAL A 117 7.31 2.98 -3.05
N GLY A 118 6.48 1.98 -3.35
CA GLY A 118 5.25 1.71 -2.60
C GLY A 118 5.47 1.36 -1.12
N ALA A 119 6.71 1.07 -0.71
CA ALA A 119 7.07 0.89 0.70
C ALA A 119 7.14 2.22 1.48
N GLY A 120 7.10 3.39 0.82
CA GLY A 120 6.98 4.69 1.47
C GLY A 120 5.78 4.77 2.41
N PHE A 121 4.69 4.06 2.08
CA PHE A 121 3.52 3.97 2.93
C PHE A 121 3.85 3.52 4.37
N VAL A 122 4.62 2.45 4.49
CA VAL A 122 4.99 1.85 5.80
C VAL A 122 5.82 2.80 6.65
N ILE A 123 6.71 3.56 6.01
CA ILE A 123 7.58 4.53 6.69
C ILE A 123 6.75 5.63 7.34
N GLY A 124 5.78 6.18 6.61
CA GLY A 124 4.96 7.25 7.16
C GLY A 124 3.97 6.78 8.20
N ILE A 125 3.42 5.56 8.10
CA ILE A 125 2.61 4.96 9.17
C ILE A 125 3.42 4.92 10.46
N ARG A 126 4.69 4.50 10.40
CA ARG A 126 5.59 4.51 11.56
C ARG A 126 5.83 5.94 12.09
N MET A 127 6.06 6.92 11.21
CA MET A 127 6.22 8.33 11.60
C MET A 127 4.99 8.85 12.32
N ILE A 128 3.80 8.65 11.74
CA ILE A 128 2.55 9.16 12.29
C ILE A 128 2.25 8.53 13.66
N SER A 129 2.50 7.23 13.81
CA SER A 129 2.29 6.53 15.08
C SER A 129 3.18 7.04 16.21
N GLU A 130 4.36 7.61 15.92
CA GLU A 130 5.23 8.22 16.93
C GLU A 130 4.80 9.64 17.32
N TRP A 131 4.13 10.36 16.41
CA TRP A 131 3.78 11.76 16.61
C TRP A 131 2.35 12.00 17.10
N PHE A 132 1.44 11.01 16.95
CA PHE A 132 0.03 11.16 17.28
C PHE A 132 -0.41 10.18 18.38
N PRO A 133 -1.24 10.64 19.34
CA PRO A 133 -1.82 9.76 20.36
C PRO A 133 -2.85 8.82 19.72
N ALA A 134 -3.11 7.69 20.39
CA ALA A 134 -4.03 6.64 19.94
C ALA A 134 -5.44 7.15 19.55
N LYS A 135 -5.94 8.19 20.25
CA LYS A 135 -7.26 8.83 19.97
C LYS A 135 -7.33 9.61 18.65
N GLN A 136 -6.19 9.93 18.03
CA GLN A 136 -6.09 10.76 16.83
C GLN A 136 -5.31 10.06 15.70
N VAL A 137 -4.72 8.90 16.00
CA VAL A 137 -3.83 8.21 15.05
C VAL A 137 -4.59 7.78 13.80
N GLY A 138 -5.81 7.28 13.93
CA GLY A 138 -6.62 6.83 12.79
C GLY A 138 -6.92 7.97 11.80
N LEU A 139 -7.32 9.13 12.31
CA LEU A 139 -7.53 10.30 11.47
C LEU A 139 -6.22 10.77 10.82
N ALA A 140 -5.13 10.83 11.59
CA ALA A 140 -3.83 11.29 11.08
C ALA A 140 -3.27 10.32 10.01
N GLU A 141 -3.38 9.01 10.21
CA GLU A 141 -2.98 7.99 9.23
C GLU A 141 -3.91 7.96 8.01
N GLY A 142 -5.20 8.21 8.21
CA GLY A 142 -6.16 8.38 7.13
C GLY A 142 -5.83 9.57 6.24
N ILE A 143 -5.44 10.72 6.82
CA ILE A 143 -4.97 11.90 6.09
C ILE A 143 -3.66 11.58 5.37
N TYR A 144 -2.70 11.00 6.07
CA TYR A 144 -1.42 10.61 5.50
C TYR A 144 -1.60 9.71 4.27
N GLY A 145 -2.35 8.62 4.43
CA GLY A 145 -2.58 7.67 3.36
C GLY A 145 -3.44 8.22 2.23
N GLY A 146 -4.54 8.91 2.56
CA GLY A 146 -5.47 9.43 1.57
C GLY A 146 -4.88 10.55 0.73
N TRP A 147 -4.25 11.53 1.37
CA TRP A 147 -3.63 12.66 0.66
C TRP A 147 -2.36 12.23 -0.07
N GLY A 148 -1.65 11.23 0.44
CA GLY A 148 -0.52 10.63 -0.28
C GLY A 148 -0.96 9.88 -1.52
N ASN A 149 -1.95 8.98 -1.42
CA ASN A 149 -2.47 8.22 -2.57
C ASN A 149 -3.03 9.11 -3.69
N PHE A 150 -3.52 10.31 -3.35
CA PHE A 150 -3.94 11.31 -4.35
C PHE A 150 -2.82 11.67 -5.34
N GLY A 151 -1.55 11.41 -5.02
CA GLY A 151 -0.43 11.59 -5.94
C GLY A 151 -0.60 10.88 -7.27
N SER A 152 -1.27 9.73 -7.31
CA SER A 152 -1.58 9.01 -8.57
C SER A 152 -2.57 9.79 -9.44
N ALA A 153 -3.61 10.35 -8.84
CA ALA A 153 -4.56 11.21 -9.55
C ALA A 153 -3.89 12.50 -10.03
N ALA A 154 -3.05 13.13 -9.20
CA ALA A 154 -2.29 14.31 -9.57
C ALA A 154 -1.34 14.05 -10.75
N ALA A 155 -0.68 12.89 -10.76
CA ALA A 155 0.14 12.46 -11.91
C ALA A 155 -0.71 12.31 -13.18
N ALA A 156 -1.87 11.66 -13.08
CA ALA A 156 -2.77 11.47 -14.20
C ALA A 156 -3.31 12.80 -14.79
N MET A 157 -3.57 13.78 -13.93
CA MET A 157 -4.08 15.10 -14.34
C MET A 157 -2.99 16.02 -14.89
N SER A 158 -1.73 15.89 -14.47
CA SER A 158 -0.67 16.86 -14.78
C SER A 158 0.36 16.38 -15.79
N LEU A 159 0.77 15.11 -15.74
CA LEU A 159 1.90 14.63 -16.53
C LEU A 159 1.65 14.61 -18.05
N PRO A 160 0.45 14.29 -18.57
CA PRO A 160 0.20 14.41 -20.01
C PRO A 160 0.37 15.84 -20.52
N THR A 161 -0.13 16.83 -19.76
CA THR A 161 0.04 18.25 -20.10
C THR A 161 1.52 18.65 -20.03
N LEU A 162 2.25 18.20 -19.03
CA LEU A 162 3.67 18.48 -18.89
C LEU A 162 4.48 17.88 -20.05
N ALA A 163 4.15 16.65 -20.48
CA ALA A 163 4.77 16.01 -21.64
C ALA A 163 4.50 16.81 -22.93
N LEU A 164 3.29 17.32 -23.10
CA LEU A 164 2.96 18.19 -24.24
C LEU A 164 3.74 19.53 -24.22
N ILE A 165 3.93 20.13 -23.03
CA ILE A 165 4.71 21.37 -22.86
C ILE A 165 6.18 21.15 -23.23
N TYR A 166 6.79 20.01 -22.85
CA TYR A 166 8.14 19.67 -23.26
C TYR A 166 8.22 19.38 -24.76
N GLY A 167 7.17 18.84 -25.35
CA GLY A 167 7.01 18.61 -26.78
C GLY A 167 7.88 17.46 -27.34
N GLY A 168 7.65 17.16 -28.63
CA GLY A 168 8.34 16.09 -29.33
C GLY A 168 8.00 14.67 -28.84
N ASP A 169 8.64 13.67 -29.44
CA ASP A 169 8.43 12.24 -29.10
C ASP A 169 8.99 11.89 -27.72
N ASP A 170 9.93 12.69 -27.19
CA ASP A 170 10.58 12.50 -25.89
C ASP A 170 9.94 13.29 -24.73
N GLY A 171 8.86 14.02 -24.98
CA GLY A 171 8.18 14.81 -23.95
C GLY A 171 7.81 14.02 -22.70
N TRP A 172 7.42 12.75 -22.86
CA TRP A 172 7.14 11.85 -21.74
C TRP A 172 8.38 11.55 -20.89
N ARG A 173 9.58 11.47 -21.49
CA ARG A 173 10.86 11.23 -20.79
C ARG A 173 11.17 12.38 -19.83
N TYR A 174 11.03 13.62 -20.32
CA TYR A 174 11.24 14.82 -19.51
C TYR A 174 10.19 14.97 -18.41
N ALA A 175 8.92 14.61 -18.68
CA ALA A 175 7.88 14.59 -17.67
C ALA A 175 8.19 13.60 -16.54
N ILE A 176 8.63 12.39 -16.87
CA ILE A 176 9.09 11.38 -15.90
C ILE A 176 10.32 11.88 -15.14
N GLY A 177 11.33 12.39 -15.84
CA GLY A 177 12.55 12.95 -15.23
C GLY A 177 12.24 14.07 -14.23
N THR A 178 11.26 14.92 -14.54
CA THR A 178 10.79 15.99 -13.63
C THR A 178 10.27 15.41 -12.32
N THR A 179 9.50 14.30 -12.35
CA THR A 179 9.03 13.66 -11.12
C THR A 179 10.18 13.11 -10.28
N GLY A 180 11.21 12.56 -10.93
CA GLY A 180 12.45 12.13 -10.28
C GLY A 180 13.20 13.29 -9.62
N ALA A 181 13.33 14.42 -10.30
CA ALA A 181 13.98 15.61 -9.76
C ALA A 181 13.24 16.16 -8.54
N ILE A 182 11.90 16.21 -8.59
CA ILE A 182 11.07 16.61 -7.44
C ILE A 182 11.30 15.67 -6.25
N ALA A 183 11.34 14.37 -6.47
CA ALA A 183 11.60 13.39 -5.42
C ALA A 183 12.98 13.58 -4.76
N LEU A 184 14.01 13.87 -5.56
CA LEU A 184 15.37 14.12 -5.05
C LEU A 184 15.42 15.37 -4.18
N VAL A 185 14.88 16.48 -4.66
CA VAL A 185 14.82 17.75 -3.90
C VAL A 185 14.06 17.54 -2.58
N TYR A 186 12.91 16.85 -2.65
CA TYR A 186 12.11 16.62 -1.46
C TYR A 186 12.79 15.65 -0.45
N ALA A 187 13.61 14.73 -0.91
CA ALA A 187 14.43 13.88 -0.02
C ALA A 187 15.31 14.73 0.92
N PHE A 188 15.96 15.77 0.39
CA PHE A 188 16.77 16.70 1.19
C PHE A 188 15.91 17.57 2.11
N ILE A 189 14.77 18.10 1.61
CA ILE A 189 13.84 18.88 2.41
C ILE A 189 13.33 18.05 3.59
N TYR A 190 12.88 16.82 3.34
CA TYR A 190 12.34 15.94 4.37
C TYR A 190 13.39 15.62 5.44
N TYR A 191 14.59 15.23 5.01
CA TYR A 191 15.69 14.91 5.93
C TYR A 191 16.01 16.07 6.89
N ASN A 192 16.01 17.31 6.42
CA ASN A 192 16.34 18.46 7.23
C ASN A 192 15.16 19.02 8.05
N SER A 193 13.92 18.62 7.73
CA SER A 193 12.72 19.25 8.29
C SER A 193 11.98 18.40 9.34
N VAL A 194 12.26 17.10 9.45
CA VAL A 194 11.57 16.19 10.37
C VAL A 194 12.53 15.56 11.38
N SER A 195 11.96 15.06 12.48
CA SER A 195 12.60 14.15 13.43
C SER A 195 11.75 12.90 13.62
N ASP A 196 12.36 11.78 14.03
CA ASP A 196 11.67 10.50 14.17
C ASP A 196 10.56 10.55 15.24
N THR A 197 10.81 11.31 16.33
CA THR A 197 9.89 11.47 17.46
C THR A 197 9.78 12.93 17.89
N PRO A 198 8.73 13.30 18.63
CA PRO A 198 8.66 14.57 19.33
C PRO A 198 9.85 14.77 20.28
N LYS A 199 10.20 16.02 20.56
CA LYS A 199 11.27 16.34 21.52
C LYS A 199 10.93 15.77 22.90
N GLY A 200 11.86 15.04 23.48
CA GLY A 200 11.69 14.40 24.80
C GLY A 200 11.01 13.04 24.77
N SER A 201 10.60 12.54 23.61
CA SER A 201 10.08 11.19 23.44
C SER A 201 11.16 10.23 22.97
N THR A 202 11.03 8.95 23.39
CA THR A 202 11.93 7.88 22.98
C THR A 202 11.38 7.15 21.77
N TYR A 203 12.24 6.85 20.80
CA TYR A 203 11.90 5.99 19.68
C TYR A 203 12.02 4.51 20.10
N PHE A 204 10.87 3.80 20.14
CA PHE A 204 10.85 2.40 20.52
C PHE A 204 11.30 1.49 19.38
N LYS A 205 12.37 0.73 19.63
CA LYS A 205 12.92 -0.24 18.68
C LYS A 205 12.52 -1.66 19.07
N PRO A 206 12.34 -2.57 18.07
CA PRO A 206 12.15 -3.99 18.37
C PRO A 206 13.38 -4.53 19.14
N LYS A 207 13.13 -5.48 20.05
CA LYS A 207 14.21 -6.13 20.84
C LYS A 207 15.07 -7.04 19.97
N LYS A 208 14.46 -7.69 18.97
CA LYS A 208 15.10 -8.60 18.03
C LYS A 208 14.88 -8.13 16.60
N SER A 209 15.77 -8.46 15.69
CA SER A 209 15.71 -8.10 14.26
C SER A 209 15.67 -9.34 13.37
N GLY A 210 15.12 -9.21 12.17
CA GLY A 210 15.08 -10.26 11.15
C GLY A 210 13.74 -10.95 10.97
N ALA A 211 12.85 -10.89 11.96
CA ALA A 211 11.45 -11.32 11.86
C ALA A 211 10.62 -10.64 12.95
N MET A 212 9.29 -10.65 12.80
CA MET A 212 8.36 -10.17 13.80
C MET A 212 8.39 -11.08 15.04
N GLU A 213 8.46 -10.45 16.22
CA GLU A 213 8.34 -11.18 17.48
C GLU A 213 6.87 -11.57 17.69
N VAL A 214 6.61 -12.85 17.98
CA VAL A 214 5.28 -13.35 18.36
C VAL A 214 5.28 -13.85 19.80
N THR A 215 4.11 -14.01 20.40
CA THR A 215 4.00 -14.19 21.84
C THR A 215 3.42 -15.54 22.25
N SER A 216 3.01 -16.38 21.28
CA SER A 216 2.54 -17.75 21.53
C SER A 216 2.95 -18.72 20.42
N LYS A 217 2.90 -20.05 20.74
CA LYS A 217 3.16 -21.09 19.74
C LYS A 217 2.13 -21.06 18.61
N GLY A 218 0.86 -20.78 18.91
CA GLY A 218 -0.18 -20.64 17.89
C GLY A 218 0.09 -19.46 16.95
N ASP A 219 0.50 -18.31 17.49
CA ASP A 219 0.88 -17.14 16.70
C ASP A 219 2.09 -17.41 15.81
N PHE A 220 3.06 -18.20 16.28
CA PHE A 220 4.22 -18.62 15.50
C PHE A 220 3.82 -19.37 14.23
N PHE A 221 2.96 -20.39 14.36
CA PHE A 221 2.49 -21.15 13.20
C PHE A 221 1.60 -20.29 12.29
N LEU A 222 0.74 -19.44 12.87
CA LEU A 222 -0.10 -18.54 12.11
C LEU A 222 0.76 -17.56 11.30
N TYR A 223 1.84 -17.03 11.86
CA TYR A 223 2.76 -16.14 11.15
C TYR A 223 3.42 -16.83 9.94
N ILE A 224 3.84 -18.10 10.09
CA ILE A 224 4.39 -18.87 8.97
C ILE A 224 3.33 -19.07 7.88
N ILE A 225 2.11 -19.47 8.26
CA ILE A 225 1.00 -19.66 7.32
C ILE A 225 0.70 -18.35 6.57
N MET A 226 0.61 -17.23 7.30
CA MET A 226 0.36 -15.92 6.71
C MET A 226 1.53 -15.39 5.88
N SER A 227 2.72 -15.99 5.94
CA SER A 227 3.82 -15.67 5.04
C SER A 227 3.70 -16.36 3.68
N VAL A 228 2.99 -17.48 3.55
CA VAL A 228 2.84 -18.24 2.30
C VAL A 228 2.24 -17.43 1.15
N PRO A 229 1.12 -16.66 1.33
CA PRO A 229 0.52 -15.90 0.24
C PRO A 229 1.46 -14.88 -0.40
N LEU A 230 2.44 -14.34 0.35
CA LEU A 230 3.42 -13.39 -0.16
C LEU A 230 4.31 -14.04 -1.24
N TYR A 231 4.77 -15.26 -0.98
CA TYR A 231 5.58 -16.03 -1.93
C TYR A 231 4.73 -16.60 -3.07
N ALA A 232 3.49 -17.02 -2.77
CA ALA A 232 2.54 -17.49 -3.78
C ALA A 232 2.22 -16.40 -4.82
N ALA A 233 2.05 -15.15 -4.39
CA ALA A 233 1.84 -14.03 -5.31
C ALA A 233 3.05 -13.76 -6.21
N LEU A 234 4.28 -13.86 -5.68
CA LEU A 234 5.51 -13.73 -6.47
C LEU A 234 5.69 -14.92 -7.44
N ALA A 235 5.32 -16.14 -7.02
CA ALA A 235 5.31 -17.30 -7.91
C ALA A 235 4.26 -17.16 -9.02
N LEU A 236 3.08 -16.64 -8.71
CA LEU A 236 2.03 -16.33 -9.68
C LEU A 236 2.51 -15.29 -10.71
N LEU A 237 3.23 -14.27 -10.26
CA LEU A 237 3.87 -13.31 -11.16
C LEU A 237 4.89 -13.98 -12.06
N ALA A 238 5.79 -14.82 -11.52
CA ALA A 238 6.79 -15.55 -12.30
C ALA A 238 6.13 -16.45 -13.36
N TRP A 239 5.03 -17.11 -13.01
CA TRP A 239 4.21 -17.86 -13.95
C TRP A 239 3.66 -16.96 -15.08
N LYS A 240 3.11 -15.79 -14.72
CA LYS A 240 2.57 -14.84 -15.71
C LYS A 240 3.64 -14.32 -16.68
N LEU A 241 4.87 -14.17 -16.23
CA LEU A 241 6.01 -13.72 -17.04
C LEU A 241 6.70 -14.85 -17.82
N SER A 242 6.38 -16.12 -17.54
CA SER A 242 6.93 -17.31 -18.17
C SER A 242 6.47 -17.49 -19.62
N PRO A 243 7.01 -18.46 -20.36
CA PRO A 243 6.54 -18.79 -21.71
C PRO A 243 5.05 -19.16 -21.79
N SER A 244 4.47 -19.61 -20.67
CA SER A 244 3.03 -19.90 -20.57
C SER A 244 2.16 -18.63 -20.46
N GLY A 245 2.77 -17.47 -20.22
CA GLY A 245 2.11 -16.18 -20.12
C GLY A 245 2.57 -15.21 -21.21
N VAL A 246 3.37 -14.19 -20.82
CA VAL A 246 3.81 -13.12 -21.74
C VAL A 246 5.21 -13.38 -22.33
N SER A 247 5.83 -14.51 -22.05
CA SER A 247 7.15 -14.92 -22.58
C SER A 247 8.29 -13.92 -22.33
N LEU A 248 8.23 -13.17 -21.22
CA LEU A 248 9.32 -12.28 -20.80
C LEU A 248 10.49 -13.07 -20.19
N LEU A 249 10.18 -14.13 -19.47
CA LEU A 249 11.16 -15.03 -18.85
C LEU A 249 11.27 -16.33 -19.63
N SER A 250 12.47 -16.90 -19.71
CA SER A 250 12.64 -18.27 -20.20
C SER A 250 12.16 -19.29 -19.15
N GLN A 251 11.85 -20.52 -19.59
CA GLN A 251 11.41 -21.60 -18.69
C GLN A 251 12.45 -21.88 -17.59
N ASN A 252 13.72 -21.88 -17.92
CA ASN A 252 14.81 -22.12 -16.97
C ASN A 252 14.91 -21.02 -15.92
N ILE A 253 14.74 -19.76 -16.32
CA ILE A 253 14.71 -18.61 -15.39
C ILE A 253 13.49 -18.71 -14.50
N THR A 254 12.33 -19.09 -15.02
CA THR A 254 11.11 -19.27 -14.23
C THR A 254 11.30 -20.33 -13.13
N TYR A 255 11.89 -21.49 -13.49
CA TYR A 255 12.21 -22.52 -12.51
C TYR A 255 13.25 -22.07 -11.47
N ALA A 256 14.27 -21.31 -11.90
CA ALA A 256 15.25 -20.75 -10.99
C ALA A 256 14.59 -19.77 -9.99
N ILE A 257 13.62 -18.96 -10.45
CA ILE A 257 12.83 -18.08 -9.57
C ILE A 257 12.03 -18.89 -8.57
N TYR A 258 11.33 -19.95 -8.97
CA TYR A 258 10.59 -20.81 -8.04
C TYR A 258 11.49 -21.44 -6.97
N LEU A 259 12.65 -21.96 -7.37
CA LEU A 259 13.63 -22.49 -6.41
C LEU A 259 14.15 -21.40 -5.47
N GLY A 260 14.41 -20.21 -6.00
CA GLY A 260 14.80 -19.06 -5.20
C GLY A 260 13.73 -18.63 -4.19
N LEU A 261 12.46 -18.63 -4.59
CA LEU A 261 11.33 -18.31 -3.69
C LEU A 261 11.18 -19.36 -2.58
N ILE A 262 11.34 -20.65 -2.91
CA ILE A 262 11.32 -21.73 -1.91
C ILE A 262 12.48 -21.56 -0.91
N ALA A 263 13.69 -21.28 -1.42
CA ALA A 263 14.87 -21.05 -0.56
C ALA A 263 14.71 -19.83 0.33
N LEU A 264 14.16 -18.72 -0.21
CA LEU A 264 13.86 -17.52 0.57
C LEU A 264 12.78 -17.75 1.61
N PHE A 265 11.73 -18.51 1.29
CA PHE A 265 10.72 -18.89 2.27
C PHE A 265 11.31 -19.74 3.41
N ALA A 266 12.10 -20.74 3.07
CA ALA A 266 12.79 -21.56 4.08
C ALA A 266 13.73 -20.70 4.96
N TYR A 267 14.46 -19.75 4.37
CA TYR A 267 15.30 -18.80 5.08
C TYR A 267 14.47 -17.90 6.00
N GLN A 268 13.32 -17.40 5.54
CA GLN A 268 12.41 -16.60 6.38
C GLN A 268 11.88 -17.43 7.55
N VAL A 269 11.43 -18.66 7.31
CA VAL A 269 10.96 -19.58 8.38
C VAL A 269 12.05 -19.82 9.41
N TYR A 270 13.29 -20.02 8.97
CA TYR A 270 14.44 -20.14 9.86
C TYR A 270 14.62 -18.90 10.74
N HIS A 271 14.53 -17.68 10.16
CA HIS A 271 14.63 -16.44 10.93
C HIS A 271 13.44 -16.24 11.88
N ILE A 272 12.22 -16.57 11.46
CA ILE A 272 11.04 -16.55 12.33
C ILE A 272 11.29 -17.47 13.55
N TYR A 273 11.85 -18.67 13.31
CA TYR A 273 12.19 -19.59 14.40
C TYR A 273 13.28 -19.03 15.31
N GLN A 274 14.38 -18.51 14.76
CA GLN A 274 15.49 -17.96 15.56
C GLN A 274 15.06 -16.78 16.46
N VAL A 275 14.22 -15.89 15.93
CA VAL A 275 13.69 -14.76 16.69
C VAL A 275 12.75 -15.21 17.81
N ASN A 276 11.95 -16.26 17.55
CA ASN A 276 10.84 -16.68 18.41
C ASN A 276 11.07 -17.99 19.18
N LYS A 277 12.27 -18.61 19.11
CA LYS A 277 12.53 -19.93 19.73
C LYS A 277 12.24 -19.97 21.24
N ASP A 278 12.40 -18.84 21.92
CA ASP A 278 12.21 -18.75 23.37
C ASP A 278 10.76 -19.03 23.81
N ILE A 279 9.77 -18.80 22.93
CA ILE A 279 8.34 -19.07 23.22
C ILE A 279 8.04 -20.57 23.39
N PHE A 280 8.94 -21.46 22.94
CA PHE A 280 8.78 -22.90 23.10
C PHE A 280 9.21 -23.40 24.48
N THR A 281 10.07 -22.61 25.17
CA THR A 281 10.65 -22.96 26.46
C THR A 281 10.20 -22.04 27.60
N THR A 282 9.91 -20.78 27.31
CA THR A 282 9.57 -19.76 28.32
C THR A 282 8.27 -19.04 27.93
N GLU A 283 7.38 -18.86 28.89
CA GLU A 283 6.17 -18.06 28.64
C GLU A 283 6.50 -16.57 28.59
N VAL A 284 5.94 -15.87 27.59
CA VAL A 284 6.04 -14.42 27.47
C VAL A 284 5.18 -13.79 28.59
N PRO A 285 5.70 -12.81 29.36
CA PRO A 285 4.92 -12.09 30.36
C PRO A 285 3.64 -11.50 29.75
N GLU A 286 2.54 -11.53 30.51
CA GLU A 286 1.23 -11.13 30.01
C GLU A 286 1.18 -9.70 29.47
N ILE A 287 1.93 -8.78 30.11
CA ILE A 287 2.07 -7.38 29.70
C ILE A 287 2.70 -7.19 28.30
N HIS A 288 3.41 -8.21 27.78
CA HIS A 288 4.05 -8.18 26.45
C HIS A 288 3.30 -8.99 25.42
N ARG A 289 2.21 -9.66 25.81
CA ARG A 289 1.45 -10.50 24.90
C ARG A 289 0.61 -9.64 23.97
N TYR A 290 0.64 -9.99 22.69
CA TYR A 290 -0.35 -9.58 21.72
C TYR A 290 -0.76 -10.78 20.87
N LYS A 291 -1.85 -10.70 20.17
CA LYS A 291 -2.35 -11.81 19.35
C LYS A 291 -2.02 -11.54 17.88
N PHE A 292 -1.20 -12.37 17.27
CA PHE A 292 -0.89 -12.28 15.84
C PHE A 292 -2.13 -12.44 14.96
N LYS A 293 -3.20 -13.06 15.47
CA LYS A 293 -4.52 -13.09 14.84
C LYS A 293 -4.98 -11.69 14.39
N GLN A 294 -4.68 -10.65 15.15
CA GLN A 294 -5.03 -9.27 14.77
C GLN A 294 -4.33 -8.85 13.48
N VAL A 295 -3.03 -9.18 13.36
CA VAL A 295 -2.25 -8.92 12.14
C VAL A 295 -2.86 -9.67 10.96
N ALA A 296 -3.15 -10.96 11.12
CA ALA A 296 -3.74 -11.78 10.06
C ALA A 296 -5.09 -11.23 9.55
N VAL A 297 -5.94 -10.73 10.45
CA VAL A 297 -7.21 -10.10 10.06
C VAL A 297 -6.96 -8.80 9.28
N LEU A 298 -6.02 -7.96 9.72
CA LEU A 298 -5.66 -6.72 9.03
C LEU A 298 -5.04 -6.99 7.65
N ASP A 299 -4.23 -8.04 7.52
CA ASP A 299 -3.66 -8.50 6.25
C ASP A 299 -4.76 -8.84 5.24
N LEU A 300 -5.75 -9.65 5.64
CA LEU A 300 -6.87 -10.04 4.77
C LEU A 300 -7.79 -8.85 4.45
N ALA A 301 -8.02 -7.97 5.42
CA ALA A 301 -8.80 -6.76 5.20
C ALA A 301 -8.11 -5.83 4.19
N TYR A 302 -6.79 -5.67 4.29
CA TYR A 302 -6.04 -4.80 3.39
C TYR A 302 -5.83 -5.42 2.00
N LEU A 303 -5.77 -6.75 1.89
CA LEU A 303 -5.83 -7.46 0.63
C LEU A 303 -7.13 -7.12 -0.13
N ALA A 304 -8.27 -7.13 0.56
CA ALA A 304 -9.57 -6.84 -0.06
C ALA A 304 -9.74 -5.34 -0.37
N THR A 305 -9.27 -4.43 0.48
CA THR A 305 -9.39 -2.98 0.30
C THR A 305 -8.34 -2.45 -0.68
N PHE A 306 -7.11 -2.29 -0.28
CA PHE A 306 -6.04 -1.71 -1.10
C PHE A 306 -5.70 -2.56 -2.33
N GLY A 307 -5.77 -3.90 -2.21
CA GLY A 307 -5.53 -4.79 -3.35
C GLY A 307 -6.55 -4.55 -4.46
N SER A 308 -7.82 -4.37 -4.11
CA SER A 308 -8.86 -4.05 -5.09
C SER A 308 -8.73 -2.62 -5.62
N GLU A 309 -8.36 -1.65 -4.78
CA GLU A 309 -8.10 -0.28 -5.24
C GLU A 309 -7.08 -0.25 -6.37
N LEU A 310 -5.90 -0.84 -6.15
CA LEU A 310 -4.82 -0.83 -7.14
C LEU A 310 -5.25 -1.51 -8.46
N ALA A 311 -5.97 -2.62 -8.36
CA ALA A 311 -6.43 -3.34 -9.54
C ALA A 311 -7.49 -2.55 -10.31
N VAL A 312 -8.46 -1.96 -9.61
CA VAL A 312 -9.56 -1.20 -10.24
C VAL A 312 -9.07 0.11 -10.81
N VAL A 313 -8.25 0.88 -10.10
CA VAL A 313 -7.64 2.11 -10.63
C VAL A 313 -6.88 1.84 -11.94
N SER A 314 -6.22 0.69 -12.04
CA SER A 314 -5.46 0.31 -13.24
C SER A 314 -6.34 0.01 -14.44
N MET A 315 -7.55 -0.57 -14.23
CA MET A 315 -8.39 -1.06 -15.33
C MET A 315 -9.59 -0.16 -15.65
N LEU A 316 -10.01 0.69 -14.73
CA LEU A 316 -11.26 1.44 -14.81
C LEU A 316 -11.35 2.37 -16.03
N PRO A 317 -10.26 3.09 -16.45
CA PRO A 317 -10.30 3.90 -17.65
C PRO A 317 -10.62 3.08 -18.91
N LEU A 318 -9.97 1.93 -19.07
CA LEU A 318 -10.22 1.03 -20.20
C LEU A 318 -11.65 0.47 -20.15
N PHE A 319 -12.10 0.03 -18.98
CA PHE A 319 -13.45 -0.47 -18.77
C PHE A 319 -14.51 0.56 -19.17
N PHE A 320 -14.35 1.84 -18.79
CA PHE A 320 -15.30 2.89 -19.19
C PHE A 320 -15.23 3.18 -20.69
N SER A 321 -14.03 3.24 -21.27
CA SER A 321 -13.85 3.46 -22.70
C SER A 321 -14.55 2.37 -23.52
N ASP A 322 -14.33 1.11 -23.18
CA ASP A 322 -14.84 -0.04 -23.90
C ASP A 322 -16.35 -0.22 -23.68
N THR A 323 -16.85 -0.01 -22.44
CA THR A 323 -18.24 -0.22 -22.08
C THR A 323 -19.15 0.86 -22.65
N PHE A 324 -18.71 2.12 -22.61
CA PHE A 324 -19.56 3.28 -22.97
C PHE A 324 -19.15 3.92 -24.29
N ASN A 325 -18.16 3.38 -24.98
CA ASN A 325 -17.64 3.88 -26.26
C ASN A 325 -17.30 5.39 -26.22
N ILE A 326 -16.62 5.81 -25.13
CA ILE A 326 -16.15 7.18 -24.90
C ILE A 326 -14.65 7.28 -25.19
N THR A 327 -14.18 8.51 -25.40
CA THR A 327 -12.75 8.74 -25.68
C THR A 327 -11.87 8.35 -24.47
N PRO A 328 -10.62 7.92 -24.70
CA PRO A 328 -9.70 7.59 -23.60
C PRO A 328 -9.48 8.74 -22.61
N VAL A 329 -9.51 9.98 -23.08
CA VAL A 329 -9.37 11.18 -22.22
C VAL A 329 -10.57 11.31 -21.29
N GLN A 330 -11.79 11.18 -21.85
CA GLN A 330 -13.03 11.20 -21.05
C GLN A 330 -13.06 10.04 -20.06
N ALA A 331 -12.72 8.83 -20.49
CA ALA A 331 -12.68 7.65 -19.65
C ALA A 331 -11.69 7.80 -18.51
N GLY A 332 -10.48 8.32 -18.77
CA GLY A 332 -9.47 8.61 -17.75
C GLY A 332 -9.94 9.64 -16.74
N LEU A 333 -10.55 10.74 -17.21
CA LEU A 333 -11.08 11.78 -16.33
C LEU A 333 -12.20 11.24 -15.42
N LEU A 334 -13.13 10.47 -15.96
CA LEU A 334 -14.24 9.90 -15.17
C LEU A 334 -13.74 8.82 -14.20
N ALA A 335 -12.80 7.98 -14.63
CA ALA A 335 -12.18 6.97 -13.78
C ALA A 335 -11.35 7.57 -12.63
N SER A 336 -10.76 8.76 -12.83
CA SER A 336 -10.00 9.45 -11.78
C SER A 336 -10.84 9.79 -10.55
N GLY A 337 -12.17 9.88 -10.70
CA GLY A 337 -13.11 10.06 -9.59
C GLY A 337 -12.99 8.96 -8.53
N TYR A 338 -12.70 7.73 -8.93
CA TYR A 338 -12.44 6.63 -8.01
C TYR A 338 -11.23 6.92 -7.10
N ALA A 339 -10.09 7.31 -7.67
CA ALA A 339 -8.88 7.63 -6.91
C ALA A 339 -9.00 8.97 -6.14
N PHE A 340 -9.76 9.92 -6.67
CA PHE A 340 -10.02 11.21 -6.02
C PHE A 340 -10.69 11.06 -4.65
N MET A 341 -11.52 10.04 -4.48
CA MET A 341 -12.20 9.75 -3.22
C MET A 341 -11.22 9.53 -2.05
N ASN A 342 -9.95 9.17 -2.30
CA ASN A 342 -8.92 9.02 -1.27
C ASN A 342 -8.74 10.27 -0.39
N LEU A 343 -8.94 11.47 -0.95
CA LEU A 343 -8.81 12.71 -0.18
C LEU A 343 -9.80 12.80 0.99
N VAL A 344 -10.94 12.16 0.86
CA VAL A 344 -12.07 12.27 1.81
C VAL A 344 -12.32 10.94 2.51
N SER A 345 -12.41 9.85 1.75
CA SER A 345 -12.86 8.55 2.26
C SER A 345 -11.89 7.95 3.28
N ARG A 346 -10.61 7.99 2.99
CA ARG A 346 -9.58 7.40 3.86
C ARG A 346 -9.45 8.13 5.21
N PRO A 347 -9.40 9.48 5.27
CA PRO A 347 -9.50 10.21 6.52
C PRO A 347 -10.81 9.94 7.29
N ILE A 348 -11.94 9.86 6.60
CA ILE A 348 -13.25 9.55 7.21
C ILE A 348 -13.24 8.14 7.82
N GLY A 349 -12.70 7.14 7.12
CA GLY A 349 -12.56 5.78 7.64
C GLY A 349 -11.73 5.73 8.92
N GLY A 350 -10.59 6.42 8.95
CA GLY A 350 -9.77 6.57 10.14
C GLY A 350 -10.51 7.27 11.30
N LEU A 351 -11.18 8.40 11.00
CA LEU A 351 -11.96 9.16 11.99
C LEU A 351 -13.11 8.33 12.58
N PHE A 352 -13.83 7.60 11.75
CA PHE A 352 -14.95 6.75 12.24
C PHE A 352 -14.41 5.58 13.03
N SER A 353 -13.27 5.01 12.64
CA SER A 353 -12.57 4.00 13.40
C SER A 353 -12.20 4.50 14.80
N ASP A 354 -11.68 5.73 14.91
CA ASP A 354 -11.35 6.34 16.20
C ASP A 354 -12.59 6.62 17.08
N LYS A 355 -13.74 6.97 16.47
CA LYS A 355 -14.93 7.43 17.21
C LYS A 355 -15.99 6.37 17.47
N TRP A 356 -16.22 5.47 16.50
CA TRP A 356 -17.35 4.51 16.55
C TRP A 356 -16.91 3.09 16.89
N GLY A 357 -15.62 2.86 16.99
CA GLY A 357 -15.02 1.56 17.23
C GLY A 357 -14.36 0.99 15.96
N ARG A 358 -13.25 0.35 16.18
CA ARG A 358 -12.32 -0.11 15.13
C ARG A 358 -12.91 -1.25 14.31
N LYS A 359 -13.37 -2.30 14.99
CA LYS A 359 -14.00 -3.47 14.37
C LYS A 359 -15.29 -3.11 13.64
N ARG A 360 -16.15 -2.28 14.27
CA ARG A 360 -17.43 -1.88 13.68
C ARG A 360 -17.23 -1.11 12.37
N THR A 361 -16.34 -0.13 12.38
CA THR A 361 -16.05 0.68 11.18
C THR A 361 -15.50 -0.21 10.05
N LEU A 362 -14.55 -1.08 10.36
CA LEU A 362 -13.96 -1.99 9.37
C LEU A 362 -15.01 -2.96 8.81
N THR A 363 -15.89 -3.51 9.65
CA THR A 363 -17.00 -4.37 9.22
C THR A 363 -17.92 -3.64 8.22
N ILE A 364 -18.32 -2.40 8.53
CA ILE A 364 -19.20 -1.60 7.65
C ILE A 364 -18.49 -1.31 6.32
N CYS A 365 -17.23 -0.92 6.35
CA CYS A 365 -16.47 -0.61 5.13
C CYS A 365 -16.33 -1.84 4.23
N ILE A 366 -15.96 -3.00 4.78
CA ILE A 366 -15.78 -4.23 3.97
C ILE A 366 -17.12 -4.75 3.46
N ALA A 367 -18.20 -4.67 4.24
CA ALA A 367 -19.54 -5.01 3.75
C ALA A 367 -19.97 -4.07 2.62
N GLY A 368 -19.72 -2.76 2.77
CA GLY A 368 -20.04 -1.77 1.75
C GLY A 368 -19.27 -1.98 0.46
N LEU A 369 -17.96 -2.29 0.53
CA LEU A 369 -17.18 -2.58 -0.68
C LEU A 369 -17.61 -3.89 -1.35
N ALA A 370 -18.01 -4.92 -0.59
CA ALA A 370 -18.51 -6.16 -1.16
C ALA A 370 -19.77 -5.90 -1.99
N VAL A 371 -20.74 -5.16 -1.44
CA VAL A 371 -21.94 -4.72 -2.16
C VAL A 371 -21.57 -3.84 -3.37
N GLY A 372 -20.66 -2.88 -3.17
CA GLY A 372 -20.18 -2.00 -4.23
C GLY A 372 -19.64 -2.77 -5.42
N TYR A 373 -18.77 -3.77 -5.21
CA TYR A 373 -18.24 -4.58 -6.31
C TYR A 373 -19.27 -5.49 -6.96
N VAL A 374 -20.29 -5.96 -6.24
CA VAL A 374 -21.44 -6.64 -6.87
C VAL A 374 -22.14 -5.68 -7.83
N VAL A 375 -22.40 -4.44 -7.42
CA VAL A 375 -23.01 -3.41 -8.27
C VAL A 375 -22.15 -3.11 -9.51
N LEU A 376 -20.82 -2.96 -9.34
CA LEU A 376 -19.91 -2.74 -10.47
C LEU A 376 -19.91 -3.92 -11.45
N GLY A 377 -20.02 -5.16 -10.96
CA GLY A 377 -20.15 -6.35 -11.79
C GLY A 377 -21.45 -6.41 -12.61
N MET A 378 -22.45 -5.61 -12.26
CA MET A 378 -23.72 -5.51 -12.98
C MET A 378 -23.74 -4.39 -14.04
N ILE A 379 -22.66 -3.59 -14.15
CA ILE A 379 -22.61 -2.51 -15.15
C ILE A 379 -22.56 -3.09 -16.56
N THR A 380 -23.51 -2.63 -17.41
CA THR A 380 -23.63 -2.97 -18.82
C THR A 380 -23.60 -1.69 -19.68
N PRO A 381 -23.43 -1.80 -21.00
CA PRO A 381 -23.50 -0.64 -21.91
C PRO A 381 -24.82 0.13 -21.88
N GLU A 382 -25.88 -0.49 -21.36
CA GLU A 382 -27.23 0.12 -21.26
C GLU A 382 -27.36 1.08 -20.06
N TRP A 383 -26.40 1.06 -19.14
CA TRP A 383 -26.38 1.98 -18.00
C TRP A 383 -26.13 3.41 -18.48
N PHE A 384 -26.79 4.36 -17.83
CA PHE A 384 -26.34 5.76 -17.96
C PHE A 384 -24.94 5.93 -17.35
N LEU A 385 -24.04 6.49 -18.14
CA LEU A 385 -22.64 6.70 -17.75
C LEU A 385 -22.51 7.38 -16.37
N VAL A 386 -23.36 8.37 -16.08
CA VAL A 386 -23.36 9.08 -14.80
C VAL A 386 -23.61 8.14 -13.62
N PHE A 387 -24.56 7.19 -13.76
CA PHE A 387 -24.82 6.21 -12.68
C PHE A 387 -23.69 5.22 -12.52
N ALA A 388 -23.03 4.81 -13.60
CA ALA A 388 -21.85 3.96 -13.52
C ALA A 388 -20.70 4.68 -12.77
N VAL A 389 -20.44 5.95 -13.08
CA VAL A 389 -19.44 6.76 -12.38
C VAL A 389 -19.78 6.93 -10.91
N LEU A 390 -21.03 7.27 -10.58
CA LEU A 390 -21.47 7.41 -9.18
C LEU A 390 -21.36 6.08 -8.41
N ALA A 391 -21.70 4.95 -9.06
CA ALA A 391 -21.55 3.62 -8.47
C ALA A 391 -20.08 3.29 -8.17
N THR A 392 -19.15 3.62 -9.09
CA THR A 392 -17.71 3.42 -8.85
C THR A 392 -17.21 4.31 -7.73
N MET A 393 -17.63 5.57 -7.66
CA MET A 393 -17.24 6.47 -6.55
C MET A 393 -17.82 6.01 -5.22
N ALA A 394 -19.06 5.53 -5.18
CA ALA A 394 -19.68 4.98 -3.96
C ALA A 394 -18.96 3.72 -3.49
N CYS A 395 -18.59 2.80 -4.39
CA CYS A 395 -17.77 1.64 -4.07
C CYS A 395 -16.41 2.07 -3.52
N SER A 396 -15.74 3.01 -4.20
CA SER A 396 -14.46 3.57 -3.82
C SER A 396 -14.48 4.18 -2.42
N PHE A 397 -15.58 4.83 -2.04
CA PHE A 397 -15.73 5.36 -0.67
C PHE A 397 -15.52 4.27 0.39
N PHE A 398 -16.18 3.13 0.25
CA PHE A 398 -16.05 2.03 1.21
C PHE A 398 -14.68 1.35 1.14
N VAL A 399 -14.10 1.22 -0.04
CA VAL A 399 -12.76 0.66 -0.25
C VAL A 399 -11.74 1.47 0.53
N GLN A 400 -11.68 2.77 0.28
CA GLN A 400 -10.67 3.66 0.83
C GLN A 400 -10.92 4.02 2.29
N ALA A 401 -12.19 4.12 2.72
CA ALA A 401 -12.54 4.22 4.14
C ALA A 401 -12.10 2.96 4.90
N GLY A 402 -12.25 1.78 4.28
CA GLY A 402 -11.74 0.52 4.84
C GLY A 402 -10.23 0.52 5.02
N GLU A 403 -9.48 1.09 4.07
CA GLU A 403 -8.03 1.24 4.20
C GLU A 403 -7.64 2.12 5.38
N GLY A 404 -8.31 3.27 5.56
CA GLY A 404 -8.11 4.13 6.71
C GLY A 404 -8.44 3.42 8.03
N ALA A 405 -9.51 2.61 8.04
CA ALA A 405 -9.91 1.83 9.21
C ALA A 405 -8.89 0.71 9.55
N VAL A 406 -8.28 0.04 8.57
CA VAL A 406 -7.22 -0.97 8.80
C VAL A 406 -6.04 -0.33 9.51
N PHE A 407 -5.53 0.78 8.98
CA PHE A 407 -4.32 1.40 9.53
C PHE A 407 -4.57 2.15 10.85
N ALA A 408 -5.81 2.55 11.13
CA ALA A 408 -6.17 3.02 12.45
C ALA A 408 -6.00 1.96 13.57
N VAL A 409 -5.92 0.67 13.20
CA VAL A 409 -5.71 -0.44 14.16
C VAL A 409 -4.24 -0.83 14.29
N VAL A 410 -3.47 -0.74 13.20
CA VAL A 410 -2.08 -1.24 13.12
C VAL A 410 -1.20 -0.82 14.29
N PRO A 411 -1.11 0.47 14.70
CA PRO A 411 -0.25 0.89 15.80
C PRO A 411 -0.75 0.39 17.16
N LEU A 412 -2.01 -0.01 17.25
CA LEU A 412 -2.65 -0.45 18.48
C LEU A 412 -2.49 -1.95 18.76
N VAL A 413 -1.98 -2.71 17.79
CA VAL A 413 -1.68 -4.13 17.98
C VAL A 413 -0.42 -4.28 18.83
N GLN A 414 0.68 -3.64 18.40
CA GLN A 414 1.93 -3.59 19.15
C GLN A 414 2.78 -2.42 18.63
N ARG A 415 2.91 -1.36 19.41
CA ARG A 415 3.52 -0.09 18.98
C ARG A 415 4.95 -0.24 18.48
N ARG A 416 5.79 -0.99 19.20
CA ARG A 416 7.19 -1.23 18.81
C ARG A 416 7.38 -2.01 17.51
N LEU A 417 6.34 -2.70 17.05
CA LEU A 417 6.31 -3.50 15.82
C LEU A 417 5.45 -2.85 14.73
N THR A 418 5.03 -1.61 14.90
CA THR A 418 4.11 -0.91 13.97
C THR A 418 4.62 -0.97 12.53
N GLY A 419 5.91 -0.73 12.29
CA GLY A 419 6.48 -0.79 10.95
C GLY A 419 6.43 -2.19 10.34
N GLN A 420 6.71 -3.23 11.13
CA GLN A 420 6.65 -4.63 10.69
C GLN A 420 5.21 -5.06 10.40
N ILE A 421 4.25 -4.71 11.29
CA ILE A 421 2.83 -5.00 11.11
C ILE A 421 2.30 -4.24 9.89
N ALA A 422 2.61 -2.95 9.75
CA ALA A 422 2.25 -2.14 8.59
C ALA A 422 2.88 -2.69 7.30
N GLY A 423 4.12 -3.19 7.39
CA GLY A 423 4.83 -3.84 6.30
C GLY A 423 4.11 -5.08 5.80
N MET A 424 3.68 -5.95 6.72
CA MET A 424 2.98 -7.18 6.39
C MET A 424 1.59 -6.89 5.82
N ALA A 425 0.78 -6.08 6.50
CA ALA A 425 -0.54 -5.68 6.00
C ALA A 425 -0.43 -4.98 4.64
N GLY A 426 0.54 -4.06 4.50
CA GLY A 426 0.81 -3.39 3.24
C GLY A 426 1.23 -4.34 2.12
N ALA A 427 2.05 -5.35 2.40
CA ALA A 427 2.43 -6.38 1.44
C ALA A 427 1.22 -7.20 0.98
N TYR A 428 0.30 -7.53 1.89
CA TYR A 428 -0.96 -8.22 1.55
C TYR A 428 -1.85 -7.41 0.60
N GLY A 429 -1.88 -6.08 0.71
CA GLY A 429 -2.54 -5.23 -0.28
C GLY A 429 -1.98 -5.43 -1.69
N ASN A 430 -0.65 -5.56 -1.83
CA ASN A 430 -0.04 -5.84 -3.13
C ASN A 430 -0.21 -7.31 -3.58
N VAL A 431 -0.28 -8.27 -2.65
CA VAL A 431 -0.72 -9.64 -2.96
C VAL A 431 -2.10 -9.62 -3.59
N GLY A 432 -3.03 -8.86 -3.02
CA GLY A 432 -4.36 -8.65 -3.59
C GLY A 432 -4.29 -8.06 -5.00
N ALA A 433 -3.51 -6.98 -5.19
CA ALA A 433 -3.37 -6.34 -6.49
C ALA A 433 -2.83 -7.28 -7.57
N VAL A 434 -1.75 -8.02 -7.30
CA VAL A 434 -1.17 -9.00 -8.23
C VAL A 434 -2.18 -10.11 -8.54
N THR A 435 -2.87 -10.62 -7.52
CA THR A 435 -3.88 -11.67 -7.70
C THR A 435 -5.04 -11.18 -8.53
N PHE A 436 -5.63 -10.03 -8.21
CA PHE A 436 -6.78 -9.46 -8.93
C PHE A 436 -6.43 -9.09 -10.37
N LEU A 437 -5.26 -8.46 -10.62
CA LEU A 437 -4.81 -8.14 -11.96
C LEU A 437 -4.54 -9.41 -12.79
N THR A 438 -4.06 -10.47 -12.16
CA THR A 438 -3.90 -11.77 -12.84
C THR A 438 -5.26 -12.37 -13.18
N VAL A 439 -6.22 -12.34 -12.25
CA VAL A 439 -7.60 -12.78 -12.52
C VAL A 439 -8.21 -11.98 -13.67
N LEU A 440 -8.07 -10.64 -13.66
CA LEU A 440 -8.56 -9.78 -14.75
C LEU A 440 -8.00 -10.17 -16.13
N SER A 441 -6.80 -10.72 -16.18
CA SER A 441 -6.23 -11.19 -17.44
C SER A 441 -6.85 -12.48 -17.99
N LEU A 442 -7.68 -13.17 -17.19
CA LEU A 442 -8.27 -14.47 -17.49
C LEU A 442 -9.79 -14.43 -17.64
N VAL A 443 -10.44 -13.37 -17.12
CA VAL A 443 -11.91 -13.27 -17.06
C VAL A 443 -12.39 -11.90 -17.58
N THR A 444 -13.71 -11.77 -17.75
CA THR A 444 -14.32 -10.48 -18.11
C THR A 444 -14.26 -9.48 -16.94
N PRO A 445 -14.32 -8.17 -17.21
CA PRO A 445 -14.38 -7.15 -16.16
C PRO A 445 -15.50 -7.37 -15.13
N GLN A 446 -16.68 -7.82 -15.60
CA GLN A 446 -17.81 -8.12 -14.72
C GLN A 446 -17.50 -9.26 -13.75
N THR A 447 -16.95 -10.37 -14.26
CA THR A 447 -16.52 -11.51 -13.44
C THR A 447 -15.41 -11.11 -12.46
N PHE A 448 -14.47 -10.27 -12.89
CA PHE A 448 -13.43 -9.72 -12.05
C PHE A 448 -13.99 -8.97 -10.84
N PHE A 449 -15.00 -8.10 -11.02
CA PHE A 449 -15.65 -7.41 -9.91
C PHE A 449 -16.34 -8.38 -8.94
N PHE A 450 -17.00 -9.43 -9.44
CA PHE A 450 -17.61 -10.47 -8.59
C PHE A 450 -16.55 -11.26 -7.80
N VAL A 451 -15.39 -11.53 -8.38
CA VAL A 451 -14.27 -12.18 -7.65
C VAL A 451 -13.78 -11.31 -6.49
N ILE A 452 -13.65 -9.99 -6.72
CA ILE A 452 -13.29 -9.06 -5.64
C ILE A 452 -14.38 -9.06 -4.55
N ALA A 453 -15.66 -9.01 -4.93
CA ALA A 453 -16.77 -9.08 -3.98
C ALA A 453 -16.72 -10.37 -3.13
N GLY A 454 -16.46 -11.51 -3.75
CA GLY A 454 -16.26 -12.79 -3.03
C GLY A 454 -15.10 -12.77 -2.05
N THR A 455 -13.97 -12.19 -2.46
CA THR A 455 -12.80 -11.99 -1.57
C THR A 455 -13.14 -11.06 -0.40
N ALA A 456 -13.93 -10.02 -0.65
CA ALA A 456 -14.41 -9.12 0.40
C ALA A 456 -15.28 -9.83 1.43
N VAL A 457 -16.11 -10.78 1.02
CA VAL A 457 -16.90 -11.61 1.95
C VAL A 457 -15.98 -12.45 2.84
N VAL A 458 -14.92 -13.03 2.30
CA VAL A 458 -13.92 -13.76 3.11
C VAL A 458 -13.25 -12.83 4.13
N ALA A 459 -12.84 -11.62 3.71
CA ALA A 459 -12.29 -10.62 4.60
C ALA A 459 -13.29 -10.17 5.67
N LEU A 460 -14.57 -10.02 5.32
CA LEU A 460 -15.65 -9.68 6.24
C LEU A 460 -15.81 -10.73 7.34
N ILE A 461 -15.75 -12.01 6.98
CA ILE A 461 -15.77 -13.13 7.94
C ILE A 461 -14.56 -13.05 8.85
N ALA A 462 -13.35 -12.82 8.29
CA ALA A 462 -12.13 -12.70 9.07
C ALA A 462 -12.20 -11.56 10.09
N VAL A 463 -12.77 -10.40 9.73
CA VAL A 463 -12.94 -9.25 10.64
C VAL A 463 -13.81 -9.59 11.85
N GLN A 464 -14.73 -10.56 11.77
CA GLN A 464 -15.52 -10.96 12.93
C GLN A 464 -14.66 -11.59 14.03
N PHE A 465 -13.50 -12.13 13.69
CA PHE A 465 -12.53 -12.68 14.65
C PHE A 465 -11.58 -11.60 15.22
N MET A 466 -11.67 -10.35 14.76
CA MET A 466 -10.90 -9.25 15.33
C MET A 466 -11.38 -8.94 16.76
N ASP A 467 -10.44 -8.84 17.69
CA ASP A 467 -10.71 -8.29 19.01
C ASP A 467 -10.67 -6.76 18.91
N GLU A 468 -11.66 -6.07 19.49
CA GLU A 468 -11.66 -4.60 19.55
C GLU A 468 -10.51 -4.14 20.46
N PRO A 469 -9.57 -3.32 20.01
CA PRO A 469 -8.55 -2.74 20.88
C PRO A 469 -9.22 -1.86 21.95
N ARG A 470 -9.04 -2.23 23.21
CA ARG A 470 -9.63 -1.52 24.37
C ARG A 470 -8.67 -1.48 25.54
N GLY A 471 -8.80 -0.46 26.40
CA GLY A 471 -8.04 -0.34 27.63
C GLY A 471 -6.72 0.41 27.44
N GLN A 472 -5.70 -0.07 28.09
CA GLN A 472 -4.37 0.52 28.08
C GLN A 472 -3.36 -0.48 27.51
N MET A 473 -2.43 0.03 26.73
CA MET A 473 -1.27 -0.73 26.25
C MET A 473 -0.05 -0.34 27.07
N ALA A 474 0.63 -1.34 27.63
CA ALA A 474 1.84 -1.11 28.39
C ALA A 474 3.07 -1.10 27.48
N GLU A 475 3.89 -0.07 27.57
CA GLU A 475 5.20 -0.01 26.96
C GLU A 475 6.29 0.10 28.02
N ILE A 476 7.36 -0.65 27.85
CA ILE A 476 8.53 -0.55 28.71
C ILE A 476 9.53 0.40 28.07
N LEU A 477 9.82 1.48 28.78
CA LEU A 477 10.85 2.43 28.42
C LEU A 477 12.26 1.80 28.53
N PRO A 478 13.28 2.35 27.88
CA PRO A 478 14.66 1.85 27.95
C PRO A 478 15.23 1.81 29.37
N ASP A 479 14.72 2.62 30.28
CA ASP A 479 15.09 2.65 31.71
C ASP A 479 14.38 1.56 32.55
N GLY A 480 13.53 0.73 31.91
CA GLY A 480 12.75 -0.32 32.57
C GLY A 480 11.42 0.15 33.18
N THR A 481 11.10 1.43 33.11
CA THR A 481 9.77 1.93 33.57
C THR A 481 8.66 1.51 32.61
N VAL A 482 7.47 1.26 33.14
CA VAL A 482 6.29 0.89 32.35
C VAL A 482 5.45 2.14 32.13
N GLN A 483 5.29 2.52 30.88
CA GLN A 483 4.34 3.57 30.47
C GLN A 483 3.06 2.95 29.98
N MET A 484 1.94 3.32 30.61
CA MET A 484 0.60 2.92 30.18
C MET A 484 0.08 3.93 29.15
N ILE A 485 -0.31 3.44 27.96
CA ILE A 485 -0.85 4.24 26.87
C ILE A 485 -2.33 3.92 26.73
N ASP A 486 -3.16 4.95 26.90
CA ASP A 486 -4.62 4.83 26.71
C ASP A 486 -4.96 4.61 25.22
N ILE A 487 -5.75 3.56 24.97
CA ILE A 487 -6.24 3.21 23.63
C ILE A 487 -7.63 3.83 23.36
N HIS A 488 -8.24 4.41 24.39
CA HIS A 488 -9.59 5.06 24.34
C HIS A 488 -9.52 6.57 24.39
#